data_202bbe0ebfef93b52c78275801a57241
#
_entry.id   202bbe0ebfef93b52c78275801a57241
#
_cell.length_a   1.000
_cell.length_b   1.000
_cell.length_c   1.000
_cell.angle_alpha   90.00
_cell.angle_beta   90.00
_cell.angle_gamma   90.00
#
_symmetry.space_group_name_H-M   'P 1'
#
loop_
_entity.id
_entity.type
_entity.pdbx_description
1 polymer ?
#
loop_
_entity_poly.entity_id
_entity_poly.type
_entity_poly.pdbx_seq_one_letter_code
_entity_poly.pdbx_strand_id
1 'polypeptide(L)'
;MTPEAPPATPALRILVVEDELMIRMLLEDMLGELGYTVAAAAANMNEALEAAKNADFDLAILDVNLNGEPVSPVADALVARGVPFVFATGYGEHGLPEPYRDRPTLKKPFQLEGLERMLNSAIKG
;
A
#
# COMPACT_ATOMS: atom_id res chain seq x y z
N MET A 1 -17.29 -25.10 19.95
CA MET A 1 -16.87 -24.64 19.51
C MET A 1 -16.85 -24.30 18.59
N THR A 2 -16.83 -23.75 18.31
CA THR A 2 -16.68 -23.54 17.32
C THR A 2 -15.78 -23.59 16.86
N PRO A 3 -15.54 -23.90 16.48
CA PRO A 3 -14.58 -23.72 15.92
C PRO A 3 -14.66 -23.04 14.91
N GLU A 4 -14.49 -22.22 15.02
CA GLU A 4 -14.42 -21.62 14.12
C GLU A 4 -13.77 -22.13 13.15
N ALA A 5 -14.16 -22.20 12.13
CA ALA A 5 -13.41 -22.64 11.08
C ALA A 5 -12.27 -21.74 10.89
N PRO A 6 -11.12 -22.23 10.63
CA PRO A 6 -10.04 -21.37 10.26
C PRO A 6 -10.43 -20.66 9.00
N PRO A 7 -10.00 -19.45 8.84
CA PRO A 7 -10.26 -18.74 7.61
C PRO A 7 -9.67 -19.51 6.44
N ALA A 8 -10.39 -19.53 5.36
CA ALA A 8 -9.91 -20.19 4.16
C ALA A 8 -8.63 -19.55 3.68
N THR A 9 -8.51 -18.23 3.83
CA THR A 9 -7.31 -17.52 3.49
C THR A 9 -6.91 -16.63 4.63
N PRO A 10 -5.64 -16.59 4.97
CA PRO A 10 -5.21 -15.66 6.00
C PRO A 10 -5.40 -14.23 5.52
N ALA A 11 -5.48 -13.31 6.45
CA ALA A 11 -5.59 -11.90 6.13
C ALA A 11 -4.34 -11.49 5.36
N LEU A 12 -4.54 -10.72 4.29
CA LEU A 12 -3.42 -10.21 3.52
C LEU A 12 -2.67 -9.16 4.32
N ARG A 13 -1.37 -9.14 4.14
CA ARG A 13 -0.48 -8.26 4.87
C ARG A 13 -0.06 -7.11 3.97
N ILE A 14 -0.16 -5.90 4.47
CA ILE A 14 0.01 -4.69 3.67
C ILE A 14 1.19 -3.90 4.20
N LEU A 15 2.04 -3.45 3.28
CA LEU A 15 3.05 -2.45 3.59
C LEU A 15 2.46 -1.09 3.28
N VAL A 16 2.52 -0.17 4.25
CA VAL A 16 2.01 1.18 4.05
C VAL A 16 3.19 2.15 4.04
N VAL A 17 3.34 2.89 2.95
CA VAL A 17 4.41 3.87 2.80
C VAL A 17 3.78 5.24 2.70
N GLU A 18 3.87 6.02 3.76
CA GLU A 18 3.21 7.31 3.87
C GLU A 18 3.93 8.15 4.92
N ASP A 19 4.37 9.36 4.53
CA ASP A 19 5.13 10.20 5.44
C ASP A 19 4.27 11.00 6.42
N GLU A 20 2.99 11.21 6.11
CA GLU A 20 2.10 11.95 7.01
C GLU A 20 1.47 11.00 8.01
N LEU A 21 1.73 11.25 9.28
CA LEU A 21 1.29 10.36 10.35
C LEU A 21 -0.23 10.17 10.35
N MET A 22 -0.97 11.25 10.21
CA MET A 22 -2.43 11.15 10.30
C MET A 22 -3.01 10.35 9.15
N ILE A 23 -2.46 10.53 7.96
CA ILE A 23 -2.93 9.77 6.80
C ILE A 23 -2.54 8.31 6.95
N ARG A 24 -1.33 8.06 7.46
CA ARG A 24 -0.90 6.68 7.70
C ARG A 24 -1.81 5.98 8.68
N MET A 25 -2.17 6.67 9.78
CA MET A 25 -3.07 6.10 10.76
C MET A 25 -4.45 5.83 10.19
N LEU A 26 -4.95 6.75 9.37
CA LEU A 26 -6.23 6.55 8.72
C LEU A 26 -6.21 5.31 7.83
N LEU A 27 -5.15 5.15 7.04
CA LEU A 27 -5.01 3.97 6.20
C LEU A 27 -4.98 2.70 7.03
N GLU A 28 -4.24 2.72 8.14
CA GLU A 28 -4.14 1.55 8.99
C GLU A 28 -5.50 1.18 9.57
N ASP A 29 -6.27 2.17 9.99
CA ASP A 29 -7.60 1.92 10.51
C ASP A 29 -8.52 1.33 9.44
N MET A 30 -8.49 1.91 8.25
CA MET A 30 -9.33 1.44 7.16
C MET A 30 -8.96 0.02 6.74
N LEU A 31 -7.68 -0.27 6.67
CA LEU A 31 -7.22 -1.62 6.31
C LEU A 31 -7.68 -2.64 7.35
N GLY A 32 -7.60 -2.27 8.63
CA GLY A 32 -8.09 -3.15 9.69
C GLY A 32 -9.57 -3.41 9.57
N GLU A 33 -10.35 -2.38 9.23
CA GLU A 33 -11.78 -2.54 9.04
C GLU A 33 -12.10 -3.50 7.89
N LEU A 34 -11.27 -3.48 6.86
CA LEU A 34 -11.49 -4.34 5.70
C LEU A 34 -10.94 -5.75 5.91
N GLY A 35 -10.32 -6.03 7.04
CA GLY A 35 -9.82 -7.36 7.34
C GLY A 35 -8.38 -7.60 6.93
N TYR A 36 -7.66 -6.55 6.55
CA TYR A 36 -6.24 -6.68 6.22
C TYR A 36 -5.38 -6.43 7.44
N THR A 37 -4.14 -6.88 7.38
CA THR A 37 -3.17 -6.67 8.44
C THR A 37 -2.08 -5.74 7.92
N VAL A 38 -1.73 -4.73 8.71
CA VAL A 38 -0.61 -3.87 8.35
C VAL A 38 0.67 -4.54 8.85
N ALA A 39 1.45 -5.04 7.90
CA ALA A 39 2.68 -5.77 8.24
C ALA A 39 3.81 -4.82 8.62
N ALA A 40 3.84 -3.66 7.98
CA ALA A 40 4.86 -2.68 8.23
C ALA A 40 4.39 -1.32 7.74
N ALA A 41 4.90 -0.27 8.36
CA ALA A 41 4.59 1.09 7.95
C ALA A 41 5.91 1.86 7.87
N ALA A 42 6.08 2.64 6.81
CA ALA A 42 7.30 3.39 6.59
C ALA A 42 6.96 4.86 6.38
N ALA A 43 7.70 5.74 7.01
CA ALA A 43 7.44 7.17 6.98
C ALA A 43 8.47 7.94 6.17
N ASN A 44 9.54 7.30 5.73
CA ASN A 44 10.56 7.98 4.95
C ASN A 44 11.19 7.00 3.97
N MET A 45 12.06 7.52 3.13
CA MET A 45 12.63 6.72 2.05
C MET A 45 13.47 5.56 2.58
N ASN A 46 14.27 5.79 3.62
CA ASN A 46 15.10 4.72 4.17
C ASN A 46 14.27 3.57 4.71
N GLU A 47 13.24 3.90 5.49
CA GLU A 47 12.35 2.87 6.03
C GLU A 47 11.60 2.16 4.91
N ALA A 48 11.16 2.92 3.91
CA ALA A 48 10.40 2.35 2.82
C ALA A 48 11.24 1.38 1.99
N LEU A 49 12.48 1.76 1.69
CA LEU A 49 13.37 0.88 0.93
C LEU A 49 13.71 -0.37 1.72
N GLU A 50 13.97 -0.22 3.00
CA GLU A 50 14.27 -1.37 3.85
C GLU A 50 13.09 -2.33 3.87
N ALA A 51 11.89 -1.81 4.09
CA ALA A 51 10.70 -2.65 4.13
C ALA A 51 10.41 -3.28 2.78
N ALA A 52 10.55 -2.51 1.69
CA ALA A 52 10.28 -3.03 0.37
C ALA A 52 11.19 -4.20 0.02
N LYS A 53 12.42 -4.18 0.52
CA LYS A 53 13.38 -5.23 0.20
C LYS A 53 13.30 -6.41 1.16
N ASN A 54 12.99 -6.18 2.41
CA ASN A 54 13.20 -7.19 3.45
C ASN A 54 11.97 -7.57 4.24
N ALA A 55 10.92 -6.74 4.27
CA ALA A 55 9.74 -7.06 5.06
C ALA A 55 8.90 -8.12 4.35
N ASP A 56 8.08 -8.80 5.14
CA ASP A 56 7.21 -9.85 4.64
C ASP A 56 5.79 -9.30 4.54
N PHE A 57 5.30 -9.11 3.31
CA PHE A 57 3.98 -8.58 3.06
C PHE A 57 3.50 -9.05 1.69
N ASP A 58 2.22 -8.82 1.42
CA ASP A 58 1.59 -9.33 0.21
C ASP A 58 1.29 -8.24 -0.80
N LEU A 59 1.14 -7.00 -0.34
CA LEU A 59 0.80 -5.88 -1.20
C LEU A 59 1.26 -4.60 -0.52
N ALA A 60 1.59 -3.58 -1.30
CA ALA A 60 2.03 -2.30 -0.75
C ALA A 60 1.16 -1.16 -1.23
N ILE A 61 0.96 -0.17 -0.37
CA ILE A 61 0.32 1.09 -0.71
C ILE A 61 1.39 2.17 -0.58
N LEU A 62 1.67 2.88 -1.66
CA LEU A 62 2.77 3.83 -1.73
C LEU A 62 2.26 5.24 -1.95
N ASP A 63 2.61 6.16 -1.05
CA ASP A 63 2.47 7.57 -1.35
C ASP A 63 3.43 7.89 -2.49
N VAL A 64 2.96 8.66 -3.46
CA VAL A 64 3.77 8.98 -4.63
C VAL A 64 5.01 9.78 -4.26
N ASN A 65 4.89 10.60 -3.24
CA ASN A 65 5.94 11.51 -2.85
C ASN A 65 6.20 11.39 -1.35
N LEU A 66 7.43 11.03 -0.99
CA LEU A 66 7.82 10.86 0.41
C LEU A 66 8.74 12.01 0.80
N ASN A 67 8.24 12.93 1.64
CA ASN A 67 9.06 14.05 2.12
C ASN A 67 9.74 14.80 0.98
N GLY A 68 9.01 14.96 -0.13
CA GLY A 68 9.55 15.67 -1.28
C GLY A 68 10.34 14.81 -2.25
N GLU A 69 10.48 13.53 -1.98
CA GLU A 69 11.22 12.64 -2.87
C GLU A 69 10.28 11.69 -3.60
N PRO A 70 10.48 11.51 -4.90
CA PRO A 70 9.65 10.54 -5.63
C PRO A 70 9.85 9.14 -5.08
N VAL A 71 8.79 8.36 -5.10
CA VAL A 71 8.79 7.02 -4.50
C VAL A 71 9.31 5.95 -5.48
N SER A 72 9.78 6.36 -6.65
CA SER A 72 10.24 5.42 -7.67
C SER A 72 11.18 4.33 -7.17
N PRO A 73 12.19 4.64 -6.33
CA PRO A 73 13.09 3.58 -5.89
C PRO A 73 12.38 2.48 -5.13
N VAL A 74 11.35 2.84 -4.36
CA VAL A 74 10.56 1.85 -3.62
C VAL A 74 9.76 1.00 -4.60
N ALA A 75 9.11 1.64 -5.58
CA ALA A 75 8.35 0.91 -6.58
C ALA A 75 9.25 -0.04 -7.36
N ASP A 76 10.45 0.42 -7.72
CA ASP A 76 11.39 -0.43 -8.45
C ASP A 76 11.76 -1.68 -7.63
N ALA A 77 11.96 -1.51 -6.33
CA ALA A 77 12.29 -2.64 -5.47
C ALA A 77 11.13 -3.64 -5.41
N LEU A 78 9.90 -3.14 -5.40
CA LEU A 78 8.74 -4.03 -5.36
C LEU A 78 8.56 -4.77 -6.67
N VAL A 79 8.80 -4.10 -7.79
CA VAL A 79 8.76 -4.77 -9.09
C VAL A 79 9.79 -5.90 -9.12
N ALA A 80 10.99 -5.64 -8.60
CA ALA A 80 12.03 -6.66 -8.59
C ALA A 80 11.64 -7.88 -7.77
N ARG A 81 10.82 -7.70 -6.73
CA ARG A 81 10.34 -8.81 -5.91
C ARG A 81 9.07 -9.46 -6.46
N GLY A 82 8.44 -8.83 -7.45
CA GLY A 82 7.17 -9.34 -7.97
C GLY A 82 6.00 -9.11 -7.03
N VAL A 83 6.06 -8.08 -6.19
CA VAL A 83 5.01 -7.79 -5.23
C VAL A 83 4.09 -6.73 -5.80
N PRO A 84 2.77 -6.95 -5.80
CA PRO A 84 1.84 -5.92 -6.29
C PRO A 84 1.79 -4.71 -5.37
N PHE A 85 1.50 -3.56 -5.95
CA PHE A 85 1.37 -2.34 -5.19
C PHE A 85 0.44 -1.37 -5.88
N VAL A 86 -0.09 -0.42 -5.11
CA VAL A 86 -0.92 0.66 -5.63
C VAL A 86 -0.37 1.97 -5.11
N PHE A 87 -0.64 3.04 -5.84
CA PHE A 87 -0.22 4.37 -5.42
C PHE A 87 -1.36 5.11 -4.74
N ALA A 88 -1.00 6.00 -3.83
CA ALA A 88 -1.95 6.91 -3.20
C ALA A 88 -1.43 8.33 -3.43
N THR A 89 -2.29 9.21 -3.91
CA THR A 89 -1.86 10.57 -4.24
C THR A 89 -2.99 11.56 -4.11
N GLY A 90 -2.65 12.79 -3.76
CA GLY A 90 -3.61 13.90 -3.81
C GLY A 90 -3.61 14.61 -5.15
N TYR A 91 -2.72 14.22 -6.06
CA TYR A 91 -2.54 14.91 -7.32
C TYR A 91 -3.08 14.16 -8.53
N GLY A 92 -3.70 13.01 -8.31
CA GLY A 92 -4.16 12.20 -9.41
C GLY A 92 -3.00 11.63 -10.18
N GLU A 93 -3.22 11.38 -11.47
CA GLU A 93 -2.22 10.71 -12.28
C GLU A 93 -0.95 11.51 -12.49
N HIS A 94 -1.03 12.81 -12.30
CA HIS A 94 0.12 13.67 -12.58
C HIS A 94 1.27 13.47 -11.61
N GLY A 95 1.01 12.87 -10.46
CA GLY A 95 2.07 12.64 -9.49
C GLY A 95 2.84 11.36 -9.70
N LEU A 96 2.40 10.48 -10.59
CA LEU A 96 3.04 9.17 -10.73
C LEU A 96 4.34 9.27 -11.51
N PRO A 97 5.38 8.51 -11.09
CA PRO A 97 6.59 8.39 -11.88
C PRO A 97 6.28 7.82 -13.26
N GLU A 98 7.07 8.21 -14.24
CA GLU A 98 6.77 7.89 -15.61
C GLU A 98 6.55 6.41 -15.89
N PRO A 99 7.42 5.49 -15.42
CA PRO A 99 7.21 4.08 -15.72
C PRO A 99 5.95 3.50 -15.11
N TYR A 100 5.31 4.22 -14.19
CA TYR A 100 4.19 3.68 -13.41
C TYR A 100 2.88 4.43 -13.65
N ARG A 101 2.79 5.20 -14.72
CA ARG A 101 1.62 6.04 -14.95
C ARG A 101 0.33 5.24 -15.14
N ASP A 102 0.45 4.00 -15.58
CA ASP A 102 -0.71 3.16 -15.80
C ASP A 102 -1.13 2.36 -14.58
N ARG A 103 -0.41 2.51 -13.47
CA ARG A 103 -0.72 1.75 -12.28
C ARG A 103 -1.98 2.26 -11.58
N PRO A 104 -2.68 1.36 -10.88
CA PRO A 104 -3.84 1.79 -10.10
C PRO A 104 -3.46 2.84 -9.06
N THR A 105 -4.29 3.84 -8.91
CA THR A 105 -4.02 4.97 -8.03
C THR A 105 -5.23 5.25 -7.17
N LEU A 106 -5.01 5.39 -5.88
CA LEU A 106 -6.04 5.73 -4.92
C LEU A 106 -5.91 7.22 -4.60
N LYS A 107 -7.00 7.97 -4.78
CA LYS A 107 -6.98 9.39 -4.52
C LYS A 107 -7.21 9.70 -3.07
N LYS A 108 -6.51 10.69 -2.56
CA LYS A 108 -6.75 11.24 -1.24
C LYS A 108 -7.80 12.34 -1.33
N PRO A 109 -8.67 12.49 -0.36
CA PRO A 109 -8.81 11.68 0.85
C PRO A 109 -9.42 10.32 0.54
N PHE A 110 -9.01 9.33 1.31
CA PHE A 110 -9.45 7.96 1.06
C PHE A 110 -10.87 7.74 1.52
N GLN A 111 -11.58 6.89 0.77
CA GLN A 111 -12.87 6.37 1.19
C GLN A 111 -12.75 4.86 1.29
N LEU A 112 -13.44 4.29 2.27
CA LEU A 112 -13.32 2.87 2.55
C LEU A 112 -13.66 2.02 1.33
N GLU A 113 -14.74 2.36 0.64
CA GLU A 113 -15.16 1.61 -0.54
C GLU A 113 -14.16 1.71 -1.67
N GLY A 114 -13.58 2.90 -1.86
CA GLY A 114 -12.58 3.07 -2.89
C GLY A 114 -11.33 2.27 -2.61
N LEU A 115 -10.91 2.26 -1.35
CA LEU A 115 -9.75 1.48 -0.94
C LEU A 115 -10.00 -0.01 -1.15
N GLU A 116 -11.16 -0.49 -0.72
CA GLU A 116 -11.51 -1.89 -0.89
C GLU A 116 -11.49 -2.31 -2.35
N ARG A 117 -12.09 -1.50 -3.21
CA ARG A 117 -12.14 -1.79 -4.63
C ARG A 117 -10.76 -1.84 -5.24
N MET A 118 -9.93 -0.87 -4.88
CA MET A 118 -8.57 -0.79 -5.39
C MET A 118 -7.75 -2.00 -5.00
N LEU A 119 -7.84 -2.40 -3.73
CA LEU A 119 -7.07 -3.54 -3.24
C LEU A 119 -7.53 -4.84 -3.88
N ASN A 120 -8.83 -5.02 -4.02
CA ASN A 120 -9.35 -6.21 -4.68
C ASN A 120 -8.84 -6.31 -6.11
N SER A 121 -8.82 -5.19 -6.81
CA SER A 121 -8.34 -5.16 -8.18
C SER A 121 -6.85 -5.50 -8.26
N ALA A 122 -6.06 -4.95 -7.34
CA ALA A 122 -4.62 -5.19 -7.34
C ALA A 122 -4.28 -6.63 -7.00
N ILE A 123 -5.04 -7.21 -6.07
CA ILE A 123 -4.80 -8.59 -5.63
C ILE A 123 -5.13 -9.58 -6.72
N LYS A 124 -6.23 -9.34 -7.42
CA LYS A 124 -6.64 -10.25 -8.47
C LYS A 124 -5.75 -10.19 -9.71
N GLY A 125 -5.01 -9.16 -9.80
CA GLY A 125 -4.08 -9.10 -10.86
C GLY A 125 -4.19 -8.08 -11.80
#